data_5321d8b0ee7d292a1fc9959358ce8561
#
_entry.id   5321d8b0ee7d292a1fc9959358ce8561
#
_cell.length_a   1.000
_cell.length_b   1.000
_cell.length_c   1.000
_cell.angle_alpha   90.00
_cell.angle_beta   90.00
_cell.angle_gamma   90.00
#
_symmetry.space_group_name_H-M   'P 1'
#
loop_
_entity.id
_entity.type
_entity.pdbx_description
1 polymer ?
#
loop_
_entity_poly.entity_id
_entity_poly.type
_entity_poly.pdbx_seq_one_letter_code
_entity_poly.pdbx_strand_id
1 'polypeptide(L)'
;MSLTINIDGITVFAKHGVYDEEKNNNQKFLIDLNVELKEETINLTNYELDSLDETINYETFVNEVIAICKNNSFNLLETLAYTILNSFKRHEKISFMTVTIHKPNSPLQDNVDD
;
A
#
# COMPACT_ATOMS: atom_id res chain seq x y z
N MET A 1 -16.09 -5.88 17.43
CA MET A 1 -14.66 -5.66 17.70
C MET A 1 -13.89 -5.76 16.40
N SER A 2 -12.97 -4.85 16.15
CA SER A 2 -12.15 -4.85 14.95
C SER A 2 -10.68 -4.60 15.28
N LEU A 3 -9.80 -5.09 14.43
CA LEU A 3 -8.38 -4.78 14.47
C LEU A 3 -7.98 -4.19 13.13
N THR A 4 -7.27 -3.08 13.19
CA THR A 4 -6.76 -2.39 12.02
C THR A 4 -5.25 -2.22 12.16
N ILE A 5 -4.54 -2.52 11.07
CA ILE A 5 -3.11 -2.29 11.00
C ILE A 5 -2.90 -1.11 10.05
N ASN A 6 -2.20 -0.08 10.52
CA ASN A 6 -1.80 1.04 9.70
C ASN A 6 -0.32 0.94 9.38
N ILE A 7 0.02 0.97 8.11
CA ILE A 7 1.41 1.02 7.65
C ILE A 7 1.54 2.34 6.90
N ASP A 8 2.22 3.29 7.50
CA ASP A 8 2.29 4.65 6.99
C ASP A 8 3.68 4.95 6.42
N GLY A 9 3.69 5.65 5.28
CA GLY A 9 4.91 6.18 4.71
C GLY A 9 5.84 5.16 4.09
N ILE A 10 5.30 4.11 3.44
CA ILE A 10 6.14 3.24 2.62
C ILE A 10 6.75 4.10 1.53
N THR A 11 8.06 4.28 1.58
CA THR A 11 8.77 5.18 0.67
C THR A 11 9.34 4.38 -0.50
N VAL A 12 9.04 4.84 -1.72
CA VAL A 12 9.57 4.23 -2.93
C VAL A 12 9.86 5.30 -3.96
N PHE A 13 10.95 5.11 -4.71
CA PHE A 13 11.29 5.95 -5.86
C PHE A 13 10.94 5.18 -7.12
N ALA A 14 10.04 5.74 -7.92
CA ALA A 14 9.48 5.05 -9.08
C ALA A 14 9.06 6.05 -10.16
N LYS A 15 8.60 5.52 -11.29
CA LYS A 15 8.29 6.31 -12.50
C LYS A 15 6.82 6.15 -12.82
N HIS A 16 5.98 6.99 -12.22
CA HIS A 16 4.54 7.00 -12.48
C HIS A 16 4.06 8.43 -12.74
N GLY A 17 3.22 8.60 -13.75
CA GLY A 17 2.61 9.86 -14.10
C GLY A 17 2.27 9.96 -15.56
N VAL A 18 1.53 11.00 -15.92
CA VAL A 18 1.04 11.22 -17.29
C VAL A 18 2.14 11.80 -18.18
N TYR A 19 3.01 12.65 -17.64
CA TYR A 19 4.03 13.34 -18.41
C TYR A 19 5.22 12.45 -18.72
N ASP A 20 5.85 12.67 -19.89
CA ASP A 20 7.01 11.87 -20.30
C ASP A 20 8.15 11.96 -19.29
N GLU A 21 8.41 13.13 -18.73
CA GLU A 21 9.45 13.30 -17.73
C GLU A 21 9.19 12.51 -16.45
N GLU A 22 7.93 12.29 -16.10
CA GLU A 22 7.55 11.45 -14.96
C GLU A 22 7.76 9.96 -15.24
N LYS A 23 7.66 9.58 -16.52
CA LYS A 23 7.88 8.19 -16.96
C LYS A 23 9.36 7.86 -17.12
N ASN A 24 10.20 8.87 -17.27
CA ASN A 24 11.63 8.71 -17.52
C ASN A 24 12.49 8.94 -16.28
N ASN A 25 11.95 9.58 -15.24
CA ASN A 25 12.68 9.92 -14.04
C ASN A 25 12.00 9.40 -12.80
N ASN A 26 12.79 8.88 -11.87
CA ASN A 26 12.26 8.46 -10.58
C ASN A 26 11.83 9.68 -9.76
N GLN A 27 10.71 9.53 -9.07
CA GLN A 27 10.29 10.49 -8.07
C GLN A 27 9.82 9.73 -6.84
N LYS A 28 9.75 10.43 -5.72
CA LYS A 28 9.36 9.87 -4.44
C LYS A 28 7.86 9.68 -4.36
N PHE A 29 7.45 8.48 -3.97
CA PHE A 29 6.08 8.17 -3.60
C PHE A 29 6.05 7.68 -2.15
N LEU A 30 5.01 8.04 -1.44
CA LEU A 30 4.73 7.52 -0.11
C LEU A 30 3.39 6.79 -0.17
N ILE A 31 3.36 5.56 0.30
CA ILE A 31 2.17 4.73 0.26
C ILE A 31 1.75 4.39 1.69
N ASP A 32 0.51 4.67 2.02
CA ASP A 32 -0.08 4.29 3.29
C ASP A 32 -1.08 3.16 3.07
N LEU A 33 -1.02 2.15 3.92
CA LEU A 33 -1.98 1.06 3.93
C LEU A 33 -2.74 1.07 5.24
N ASN A 34 -4.05 0.94 5.16
CA ASN A 34 -4.91 0.70 6.30
C ASN A 34 -5.60 -0.64 6.06
N VAL A 35 -5.32 -1.62 6.91
CA VAL A 35 -5.75 -2.99 6.72
C VAL A 35 -6.63 -3.41 7.90
N GLU A 36 -7.90 -3.70 7.62
CA GLU A 36 -8.82 -4.20 8.62
C GLU A 36 -8.88 -5.74 8.53
N LEU A 37 -8.65 -6.40 9.65
CA LEU A 37 -8.65 -7.86 9.72
C LEU A 37 -10.07 -8.40 9.80
N LYS A 38 -10.28 -9.57 9.21
CA LYS A 38 -11.56 -10.27 9.35
C LYS A 38 -11.83 -10.65 10.80
N GLU A 39 -13.11 -10.66 11.16
CA GLU A 39 -13.52 -10.98 12.51
C GLU A 39 -13.04 -12.35 12.97
N GLU A 40 -13.05 -13.35 12.07
CA GLU A 40 -12.55 -14.68 12.37
C GLU A 40 -11.08 -14.70 12.74
N THR A 41 -10.31 -13.72 12.19
CA THR A 41 -8.89 -13.56 12.48
C THR A 41 -8.70 -12.98 13.88
N ILE A 42 -9.69 -12.26 14.40
CA ILE A 42 -9.65 -11.60 15.70
C ILE A 42 -10.12 -12.59 16.78
N ASN A 43 -9.48 -13.73 16.88
CA ASN A 43 -9.77 -14.69 17.93
C ASN A 43 -8.72 -14.52 19.04
N LEU A 44 -9.15 -13.98 20.17
CA LEU A 44 -8.25 -13.66 21.28
C LEU A 44 -7.48 -14.88 21.78
N THR A 45 -8.08 -16.06 21.73
CA THR A 45 -7.41 -17.30 22.13
C THR A 45 -6.21 -17.58 21.23
N ASN A 46 -6.34 -17.31 19.93
CA ASN A 46 -5.25 -17.51 18.99
C ASN A 46 -4.14 -16.47 19.20
N TYR A 47 -4.52 -15.22 19.49
CA TYR A 47 -3.51 -14.16 19.73
C TYR A 47 -2.73 -14.36 21.01
N GLU A 48 -3.25 -15.10 21.96
CA GLU A 48 -2.50 -15.48 23.16
C GLU A 48 -1.29 -16.35 22.82
N LEU A 49 -1.30 -17.03 21.65
CA LEU A 49 -0.15 -17.82 21.16
C LEU A 49 0.95 -16.96 20.56
N ASP A 50 0.65 -15.70 20.25
CA ASP A 50 1.60 -14.71 19.72
C ASP A 50 2.40 -15.26 18.51
N SER A 51 1.70 -15.81 17.53
CA SER A 51 2.29 -16.42 16.35
C SER A 51 1.88 -15.69 15.08
N LEU A 52 2.82 -15.53 14.12
CA LEU A 52 2.55 -14.96 12.80
C LEU A 52 1.52 -15.78 12.01
N ASP A 53 1.38 -17.07 12.29
CA ASP A 53 0.40 -17.93 11.63
C ASP A 53 -1.04 -17.51 11.95
N GLU A 54 -1.23 -16.79 13.06
CA GLU A 54 -2.55 -16.35 13.52
C GLU A 54 -2.95 -14.98 12.98
N THR A 55 -2.04 -14.28 12.32
CA THR A 55 -2.27 -12.94 11.79
C THR A 55 -1.66 -12.78 10.39
N ILE A 56 -1.38 -11.57 10.00
CA ILE A 56 -0.74 -11.26 8.73
C ILE A 56 0.69 -10.77 8.96
N ASN A 57 1.56 -11.10 8.02
CA ASN A 57 2.94 -10.60 8.03
C ASN A 57 3.01 -9.30 7.21
N TYR A 58 3.01 -8.15 7.89
CA TYR A 58 3.01 -6.85 7.21
C TYR A 58 4.30 -6.56 6.44
N GLU A 59 5.42 -7.25 6.76
CA GLU A 59 6.65 -7.15 5.96
C GLU A 59 6.41 -7.63 4.53
N THR A 60 5.67 -8.72 4.37
CA THR A 60 5.26 -9.22 3.05
C THR A 60 4.43 -8.17 2.29
N PHE A 61 3.56 -7.46 2.98
CA PHE A 61 2.74 -6.42 2.39
C PHE A 61 3.60 -5.25 1.89
N VAL A 62 4.55 -4.80 2.70
CA VAL A 62 5.45 -3.71 2.33
C VAL A 62 6.27 -4.09 1.10
N ASN A 63 6.83 -5.29 1.09
CA ASN A 63 7.63 -5.79 -0.03
C ASN A 63 6.81 -5.88 -1.32
N GLU A 64 5.56 -6.33 -1.23
CA GLU A 64 4.66 -6.41 -2.38
C GLU A 64 4.35 -5.04 -2.96
N VAL A 65 4.05 -4.06 -2.11
CA VAL A 65 3.79 -2.68 -2.53
C VAL A 65 5.01 -2.10 -3.24
N ILE A 66 6.19 -2.27 -2.67
CA ILE A 66 7.44 -1.79 -3.27
C ILE A 66 7.67 -2.42 -4.64
N ALA A 67 7.46 -3.73 -4.76
CA ALA A 67 7.63 -4.45 -6.02
C ALA A 67 6.65 -3.94 -7.09
N ILE A 68 5.39 -3.73 -6.75
CA ILE A 68 4.39 -3.20 -7.68
C ILE A 68 4.80 -1.81 -8.17
N CYS A 69 5.24 -0.93 -7.26
CA CYS A 69 5.65 0.42 -7.63
C CYS A 69 6.86 0.44 -8.54
N LYS A 70 7.85 -0.41 -8.28
CA LYS A 70 9.11 -0.43 -9.02
C LYS A 70 9.03 -1.15 -10.36
N ASN A 71 8.20 -2.18 -10.45
CA ASN A 71 8.14 -3.04 -11.64
C ASN A 71 7.17 -2.55 -12.70
N ASN A 72 6.47 -1.46 -12.44
CA ASN A 72 5.48 -0.89 -13.35
C ASN A 72 5.71 0.61 -13.53
N SER A 73 5.15 1.15 -14.61
CA SER A 73 5.11 2.60 -14.85
C SER A 73 3.70 2.94 -15.31
N PHE A 74 2.88 3.39 -14.35
CA PHE A 74 1.49 3.71 -14.64
C PHE A 74 1.31 5.19 -14.96
N ASN A 75 0.38 5.51 -15.85
CA ASN A 75 0.00 6.89 -16.16
C ASN A 75 -0.76 7.52 -15.01
N LEU A 76 -1.62 6.74 -14.36
CA LEU A 76 -2.56 7.23 -13.35
C LEU A 76 -2.23 6.67 -11.97
N LEU A 77 -2.31 7.52 -10.95
CA LEU A 77 -2.17 7.08 -9.56
C LEU A 77 -3.29 6.12 -9.18
N GLU A 78 -4.49 6.29 -9.74
CA GLU A 78 -5.62 5.39 -9.53
C GLU A 78 -5.30 3.98 -10.01
N THR A 79 -4.58 3.84 -11.12
CA THR A 79 -4.16 2.54 -11.63
C THR A 79 -3.16 1.87 -10.69
N LEU A 80 -2.21 2.65 -10.18
CA LEU A 80 -1.25 2.16 -9.19
C LEU A 80 -1.97 1.69 -7.92
N ALA A 81 -2.87 2.51 -7.39
CA ALA A 81 -3.64 2.18 -6.19
C ALA A 81 -4.49 0.93 -6.41
N TYR A 82 -5.18 0.84 -7.54
CA TYR A 82 -5.99 -0.32 -7.90
C TYR A 82 -5.14 -1.59 -7.97
N THR A 83 -3.97 -1.51 -8.59
CA THR A 83 -3.07 -2.67 -8.72
C THR A 83 -2.62 -3.16 -7.36
N ILE A 84 -2.30 -2.24 -6.45
CA ILE A 84 -1.95 -2.58 -5.06
C ILE A 84 -3.13 -3.27 -4.37
N LEU A 85 -4.31 -2.67 -4.40
CA LEU A 85 -5.50 -3.26 -3.79
C LEU A 85 -5.82 -4.63 -4.35
N ASN A 86 -5.74 -4.76 -5.68
CA ASN A 86 -6.07 -6.02 -6.35
C ASN A 86 -5.11 -7.16 -5.97
N SER A 87 -3.86 -6.84 -5.65
CA SER A 87 -2.89 -7.87 -5.24
C SER A 87 -3.24 -8.50 -3.89
N PHE A 88 -4.01 -7.79 -3.04
CA PHE A 88 -4.44 -8.28 -1.74
C PHE A 88 -5.93 -8.66 -1.69
N LYS A 89 -6.64 -8.53 -2.79
CA LYS A 89 -8.10 -8.69 -2.85
C LYS A 89 -8.61 -10.02 -2.29
N ARG A 90 -7.85 -11.08 -2.47
CA ARG A 90 -8.25 -12.43 -2.06
C ARG A 90 -7.55 -12.91 -0.79
N HIS A 91 -6.89 -12.00 -0.07
CA HIS A 91 -6.24 -12.38 1.17
C HIS A 91 -7.28 -12.79 2.20
N GLU A 92 -7.18 -14.01 2.67
CA GLU A 92 -8.22 -14.63 3.52
C GLU A 92 -8.43 -13.95 4.87
N LYS A 93 -7.42 -13.21 5.36
CA LYS A 93 -7.46 -12.56 6.68
C LYS A 93 -7.86 -11.09 6.63
N ILE A 94 -8.06 -10.54 5.45
CA ILE A 94 -8.39 -9.13 5.27
C ILE A 94 -9.87 -8.96 4.94
N SER A 95 -10.57 -8.11 5.70
CA SER A 95 -11.96 -7.74 5.40
C SER A 95 -12.04 -6.46 4.56
N PHE A 96 -11.14 -5.51 4.81
CA PHE A 96 -11.16 -4.22 4.13
C PHE A 96 -9.76 -3.63 4.10
N MET A 97 -9.44 -2.93 3.03
CA MET A 97 -8.13 -2.31 2.86
C MET A 97 -8.27 -0.97 2.15
N THR A 98 -7.56 0.03 2.67
CA THR A 98 -7.45 1.35 2.06
C THR A 98 -6.01 1.61 1.69
N VAL A 99 -5.80 2.12 0.49
CA VAL A 99 -4.49 2.55 -0.01
C VAL A 99 -4.53 4.05 -0.24
N THR A 100 -3.56 4.77 0.31
CA THR A 100 -3.38 6.19 0.07
C THR A 100 -2.02 6.40 -0.56
N ILE A 101 -1.98 7.12 -1.70
CA ILE A 101 -0.74 7.42 -2.41
C ILE A 101 -0.45 8.89 -2.27
N HIS A 102 0.76 9.21 -1.79
CA HIS A 102 1.28 10.56 -1.70
C HIS A 102 2.33 10.77 -2.78
N LYS A 103 2.24 11.91 -3.45
CA LYS A 103 3.14 12.29 -4.53
C LYS A 103 3.66 13.70 -4.25
N PRO A 104 4.58 13.85 -3.26
CA PRO A 104 4.99 15.19 -2.78
C PRO A 104 5.73 16.04 -3.83
N ASN A 105 6.42 15.40 -4.77
CA ASN A 105 7.17 16.09 -5.81
C ASN A 105 6.45 16.06 -7.17
N SER A 106 5.11 16.16 -7.14
CA SER A 106 4.33 16.21 -8.37
C SER A 106 4.59 17.48 -9.18
N PRO A 107 4.17 17.52 -10.46
CA PRO A 107 4.22 18.76 -11.25
C PRO A 107 3.49 19.95 -10.63
N LEU A 108 2.61 19.70 -9.64
CA LEU A 108 1.87 20.73 -8.93
C LEU A 108 2.51 21.12 -7.60
N GLN A 109 3.76 20.72 -7.33
CA GLN A 109 4.42 20.92 -6.03
C GLN A 109 4.51 22.39 -5.60
N ASP A 110 4.46 23.33 -6.54
CA ASP A 110 4.46 24.77 -6.21
C ASP A 110 3.12 25.25 -5.69
N ASN A 111 2.06 24.47 -5.87
CA ASN A 111 0.69 24.83 -5.50
C ASN A 111 0.11 23.92 -4.41
N VAL A 112 0.61 22.71 -4.28
CA VAL A 112 0.15 21.74 -3.28
C VAL A 112 1.35 21.01 -2.67
N ASP A 113 1.22 20.58 -1.44
CA ASP A 113 2.27 19.81 -0.76
C ASP A 113 2.33 18.35 -1.24
N ASP A 114 1.16 17.86 -1.63
CA ASP A 114 1.04 16.44 -1.93
C ASP A 114 -0.20 16.18 -2.78
#